data_461f56fa503fd9f22365b9a612c385c5
#
_entry.id   461f56fa503fd9f22365b9a612c385c5
#
_cell.length_a   1.000
_cell.length_b   1.000
_cell.length_c   1.000
_cell.angle_alpha   90.00
_cell.angle_beta   90.00
_cell.angle_gamma   90.00
#
_symmetry.space_group_name_H-M   'P 1'
#
loop_
_entity.id
_entity.type
_entity.pdbx_description
1 polymer ?
#
loop_
_entity_poly.entity_id
_entity_poly.type
_entity_poly.pdbx_seq_one_letter_code
_entity_poly.pdbx_strand_id
1 'polypeptide(L)'
;MRSAKLVLAFIMALVGYTSYSQEAIIYGNAPDYKGDEIVFYYYSDFITSTETEVGRCNVDEKGTFNARIKILETTYVFGYLGIYKIYFFAEPNKKYQLLLPPKEDKTEAQRLNPFFRETETQVGILNVDKSDINFLINSFDLKFNENFDQIVMDAYKGKKSLNIDSLVNSIENQYKNTNNQYFNDYRNYRYGLLKQVTFYKKSTSISN
;
A
#
# COMPACT_ATOMS: atom_id res chain seq x y z
N MET A 1 24.84 14.85 47.82
CA MET A 1 23.79 15.34 46.92
C MET A 1 24.23 15.54 45.45
N ARG A 2 25.43 15.92 45.13
CA ARG A 2 25.93 16.04 43.73
C ARG A 2 26.04 14.69 42.98
N SER A 3 26.52 13.65 43.63
CA SER A 3 26.66 12.31 43.05
C SER A 3 25.33 11.62 42.71
N ALA A 4 24.29 11.82 43.50
CA ALA A 4 22.96 11.25 43.21
C ALA A 4 22.30 11.90 41.97
N LYS A 5 22.52 13.18 41.75
CA LYS A 5 22.04 13.89 40.55
C LYS A 5 22.77 13.44 39.27
N LEU A 6 24.05 13.13 39.36
CA LEU A 6 24.85 12.59 38.24
C LEU A 6 24.40 11.17 37.85
N VAL A 7 24.13 10.31 38.84
CA VAL A 7 23.62 8.95 38.60
C VAL A 7 22.22 8.99 37.98
N LEU A 8 21.33 9.87 38.44
CA LEU A 8 19.99 10.03 37.86
C LEU A 8 20.05 10.55 36.42
N ALA A 9 20.93 11.51 36.12
CA ALA A 9 21.12 12.01 34.76
C ALA A 9 21.70 10.92 33.82
N PHE A 10 22.58 10.04 34.32
CA PHE A 10 23.13 8.94 33.54
C PHE A 10 22.09 7.85 33.27
N ILE A 11 21.21 7.55 34.23
CA ILE A 11 20.07 6.62 34.06
C ILE A 11 19.06 7.21 33.04
N MET A 12 18.74 8.50 33.10
CA MET A 12 17.87 9.15 32.09
C MET A 12 18.48 9.14 30.68
N ALA A 13 19.79 9.30 30.55
CA ALA A 13 20.47 9.20 29.26
C ALA A 13 20.43 7.77 28.68
N LEU A 14 20.52 6.73 29.50
CA LEU A 14 20.42 5.33 29.08
C LEU A 14 19.01 4.91 28.62
N VAL A 15 17.96 5.49 29.17
CA VAL A 15 16.57 5.20 28.75
C VAL A 15 16.20 5.82 27.41
N GLY A 16 16.92 6.87 26.97
CA GLY A 16 16.66 7.59 25.72
C GLY A 16 17.10 6.85 24.43
N TYR A 17 17.81 5.73 24.50
CA TYR A 17 18.37 5.06 23.32
C TYR A 17 17.72 3.70 22.95
N THR A 18 16.49 3.46 23.38
CA THR A 18 15.73 2.36 22.76
C THR A 18 15.24 2.80 21.39
N SER A 19 16.11 2.75 20.39
CA SER A 19 15.69 2.79 19.00
C SER A 19 14.84 1.54 18.74
N TYR A 20 13.54 1.68 18.81
CA TYR A 20 12.64 0.63 18.32
C TYR A 20 12.87 0.53 16.82
N SER A 21 13.57 -0.51 16.40
CA SER A 21 13.58 -0.91 15.00
C SER A 21 12.14 -1.32 14.67
N GLN A 22 11.45 -0.44 13.94
CA GLN A 22 10.08 -0.74 13.50
C GLN A 22 10.20 -1.65 12.29
N GLU A 23 9.87 -2.93 12.50
CA GLU A 23 9.95 -3.96 11.47
C GLU A 23 8.57 -4.56 11.26
N ALA A 24 8.24 -4.88 10.02
CA ALA A 24 7.16 -5.82 9.73
C ALA A 24 7.75 -7.17 9.33
N ILE A 25 7.04 -8.24 9.67
CA ILE A 25 7.43 -9.60 9.33
C ILE A 25 6.53 -10.10 8.21
N ILE A 26 7.14 -10.55 7.12
CA ILE A 26 6.48 -11.12 5.97
C ILE A 26 6.82 -12.59 5.90
N TYR A 27 5.84 -13.46 5.78
CA TYR A 27 6.07 -14.89 5.68
C TYR A 27 4.99 -15.57 4.83
N GLY A 28 5.28 -16.76 4.37
CA GLY A 28 4.31 -17.53 3.59
C GLY A 28 4.87 -18.86 3.10
N ASN A 29 4.06 -19.52 2.28
CA ASN A 29 4.45 -20.74 1.58
C ASN A 29 4.18 -20.55 0.09
N ALA A 30 5.22 -20.71 -0.73
CA ALA A 30 5.20 -20.50 -2.17
C ALA A 30 6.10 -21.56 -2.85
N PRO A 31 5.66 -22.82 -2.93
CA PRO A 31 6.48 -23.94 -3.44
C PRO A 31 6.94 -23.75 -4.87
N ASP A 32 6.17 -23.01 -5.69
CA ASP A 32 6.54 -22.71 -7.07
C ASP A 32 7.78 -21.81 -7.19
N TYR A 33 8.09 -21.06 -6.14
CA TYR A 33 9.23 -20.13 -6.05
C TYR A 33 10.44 -20.73 -5.31
N LYS A 34 10.45 -22.04 -5.07
CA LYS A 34 11.55 -22.73 -4.37
C LYS A 34 12.91 -22.39 -4.97
N GLY A 35 13.83 -21.94 -4.12
CA GLY A 35 15.17 -21.50 -4.52
C GLY A 35 15.27 -20.07 -5.04
N ASP A 36 14.15 -19.37 -5.24
CA ASP A 36 14.16 -17.99 -5.69
C ASP A 36 14.43 -17.03 -4.52
N GLU A 37 15.02 -15.88 -4.82
CA GLU A 37 15.12 -14.74 -3.92
C GLU A 37 13.93 -13.80 -4.16
N ILE A 38 13.27 -13.38 -3.08
CA ILE A 38 12.22 -12.35 -3.11
C ILE A 38 12.79 -11.09 -2.47
N VAL A 39 12.77 -9.98 -3.23
CA VAL A 39 13.22 -8.68 -2.76
C VAL A 39 12.03 -7.74 -2.67
N PHE A 40 11.91 -7.04 -1.54
CA PHE A 40 10.85 -6.08 -1.26
C PHE A 40 11.39 -4.65 -1.33
N TYR A 41 10.62 -3.77 -1.97
CA TYR A 41 10.96 -2.39 -2.22
C TYR A 41 9.84 -1.46 -1.74
N TYR A 42 10.17 -0.17 -1.60
CA TYR A 42 9.22 0.93 -1.53
C TYR A 42 9.73 2.09 -2.40
N TYR A 43 8.85 3.04 -2.70
CA TYR A 43 9.28 4.28 -3.36
C TYR A 43 9.77 5.29 -2.33
N SER A 44 11.06 5.60 -2.32
CA SER A 44 11.63 6.67 -1.50
C SER A 44 11.34 8.06 -2.07
N ASP A 45 11.05 8.14 -3.36
CA ASP A 45 10.58 9.33 -4.06
C ASP A 45 9.53 8.93 -5.12
N PHE A 46 8.30 9.43 -4.94
CA PHE A 46 7.20 9.16 -5.87
C PHE A 46 7.29 9.93 -7.19
N ILE A 47 8.02 11.04 -7.23
CA ILE A 47 8.18 11.84 -8.45
C ILE A 47 9.13 11.16 -9.42
N THR A 48 10.27 10.69 -8.92
CA THR A 48 11.29 9.99 -9.70
C THR A 48 11.08 8.48 -9.75
N SER A 49 10.11 7.97 -8.98
CA SER A 49 9.87 6.52 -8.80
C SER A 49 11.12 5.77 -8.34
N THR A 50 11.91 6.40 -7.45
CA THR A 50 13.14 5.79 -6.93
C THR A 50 12.79 4.66 -5.97
N GLU A 51 13.17 3.45 -6.36
CA GLU A 51 12.95 2.23 -5.59
C GLU A 51 14.06 2.04 -4.56
N THR A 52 13.67 1.74 -3.32
CA THR A 52 14.61 1.45 -2.24
C THR A 52 14.24 0.09 -1.63
N GLU A 53 15.24 -0.79 -1.52
CA GLU A 53 15.06 -2.09 -0.88
C GLU A 53 14.80 -1.93 0.61
N VAL A 54 13.80 -2.66 1.12
CA VAL A 54 13.46 -2.70 2.56
C VAL A 54 13.69 -4.05 3.18
N GLY A 55 13.88 -5.10 2.38
CA GLY A 55 14.20 -6.43 2.85
C GLY A 55 14.17 -7.47 1.75
N ARG A 56 14.74 -8.64 2.05
CA ARG A 56 14.77 -9.79 1.13
C ARG A 56 14.72 -11.11 1.87
N CYS A 57 14.36 -12.16 1.19
CA CYS A 57 14.44 -13.53 1.68
C CYS A 57 14.59 -14.52 0.54
N ASN A 58 15.07 -15.71 0.85
CA ASN A 58 15.05 -16.84 -0.06
C ASN A 58 13.88 -17.76 0.28
N VAL A 59 13.27 -18.34 -0.73
CA VAL A 59 12.29 -19.41 -0.57
C VAL A 59 13.05 -20.73 -0.37
N ASP A 60 12.83 -21.38 0.75
CA ASP A 60 13.55 -22.60 1.11
C ASP A 60 13.09 -23.82 0.30
N GLU A 61 13.75 -24.97 0.55
CA GLU A 61 13.46 -26.25 -0.11
C GLU A 61 12.03 -26.77 0.14
N LYS A 62 11.35 -26.26 1.17
CA LYS A 62 9.96 -26.59 1.50
C LYS A 62 8.95 -25.59 0.90
N GLY A 63 9.46 -24.58 0.18
CA GLY A 63 8.64 -23.48 -0.33
C GLY A 63 8.33 -22.40 0.69
N THR A 64 8.95 -22.42 1.89
CA THR A 64 8.68 -21.43 2.94
C THR A 64 9.60 -20.24 2.79
N PHE A 65 9.06 -19.04 3.03
CA PHE A 65 9.84 -17.80 3.07
C PHE A 65 9.51 -16.97 4.30
N ASN A 66 10.49 -16.20 4.76
CA ASN A 66 10.32 -15.24 5.86
C ASN A 66 11.28 -14.07 5.66
N ALA A 67 10.73 -12.86 5.63
CA ALA A 67 11.47 -11.61 5.52
C ALA A 67 11.14 -10.68 6.68
N ARG A 68 12.11 -9.88 7.09
CA ARG A 68 11.92 -8.72 7.97
C ARG A 68 12.16 -7.48 7.14
N ILE A 69 11.17 -6.60 7.09
CA ILE A 69 11.27 -5.32 6.39
C ILE A 69 11.30 -4.18 7.40
N LYS A 70 12.19 -3.22 7.18
CA LYS A 70 12.33 -2.03 8.02
C LYS A 70 11.47 -0.91 7.47
N ILE A 71 10.44 -0.53 8.21
CA ILE A 71 9.52 0.55 7.85
C ILE A 71 9.19 1.36 9.10
N LEU A 72 9.07 2.68 8.96
CA LEU A 72 8.80 3.59 10.07
C LEU A 72 7.30 3.91 10.21
N GLU A 73 6.57 3.79 9.11
CA GLU A 73 5.14 4.10 9.01
C GLU A 73 4.46 3.16 8.03
N THR A 74 3.14 3.25 7.89
CA THR A 74 2.41 2.49 6.88
C THR A 74 2.98 2.77 5.50
N THR A 75 3.50 1.73 4.85
CA THR A 75 4.27 1.85 3.61
C THR A 75 3.69 0.95 2.53
N TYR A 76 3.55 1.48 1.31
CA TYR A 76 3.30 0.68 0.12
C TYR A 76 4.57 -0.10 -0.23
N VAL A 77 4.53 -1.40 -0.02
CA VAL A 77 5.64 -2.32 -0.28
C VAL A 77 5.33 -3.14 -1.51
N PHE A 78 6.31 -3.31 -2.38
CA PHE A 78 6.17 -4.10 -3.59
C PHE A 78 7.40 -4.97 -3.86
N GLY A 79 7.26 -5.93 -4.78
CA GLY A 79 8.34 -6.79 -5.24
C GLY A 79 8.06 -7.30 -6.64
N TYR A 80 9.09 -7.82 -7.30
CA TYR A 80 8.98 -8.35 -8.65
C TYR A 80 9.08 -9.87 -8.65
N LEU A 81 8.07 -10.53 -9.21
CA LEU A 81 7.98 -11.99 -9.34
C LEU A 81 7.61 -12.35 -10.77
N GLY A 82 8.61 -12.65 -11.60
CA GLY A 82 8.40 -12.95 -13.02
C GLY A 82 7.69 -11.81 -13.76
N ILE A 83 6.47 -12.09 -14.25
CA ILE A 83 5.65 -11.08 -14.95
C ILE A 83 4.86 -10.17 -13.99
N TYR A 84 4.89 -10.43 -12.70
CA TYR A 84 4.10 -9.69 -11.70
C TYR A 84 4.94 -8.68 -10.95
N LYS A 85 4.35 -7.50 -10.70
CA LYS A 85 4.74 -6.60 -9.64
C LYS A 85 3.71 -6.74 -8.53
N ILE A 86 4.09 -7.51 -7.50
CA ILE A 86 3.23 -7.72 -6.34
C ILE A 86 3.30 -6.53 -5.39
N TYR A 87 2.20 -6.22 -4.70
CA TYR A 87 2.21 -5.16 -3.69
C TYR A 87 1.24 -5.43 -2.53
N PHE A 88 1.50 -4.78 -1.41
CA PHE A 88 0.62 -4.68 -0.24
C PHE A 88 1.03 -3.48 0.61
N PHE A 89 0.20 -3.13 1.58
CA PHE A 89 0.52 -2.09 2.56
C PHE A 89 1.02 -2.74 3.85
N ALA A 90 2.23 -2.40 4.26
CA ALA A 90 2.84 -2.89 5.48
C ALA A 90 2.78 -1.82 6.58
N GLU A 91 2.38 -2.21 7.79
CA GLU A 91 2.41 -1.38 8.99
C GLU A 91 3.52 -1.87 9.92
N PRO A 92 4.22 -0.97 10.63
CA PRO A 92 5.24 -1.35 11.59
C PRO A 92 4.70 -2.31 12.67
N ASN A 93 5.55 -3.24 13.11
CA ASN A 93 5.26 -4.22 14.16
C ASN A 93 4.14 -5.23 13.83
N LYS A 94 3.72 -5.31 12.58
CA LYS A 94 2.74 -6.31 12.12
C LYS A 94 3.41 -7.51 11.43
N LYS A 95 2.64 -8.59 11.32
CA LYS A 95 3.02 -9.83 10.62
C LYS A 95 2.04 -10.10 9.50
N TYR A 96 2.54 -10.37 8.30
CA TYR A 96 1.74 -10.61 7.11
C TYR A 96 2.03 -11.99 6.55
N GLN A 97 1.01 -12.84 6.51
CA GLN A 97 1.08 -14.13 5.83
C GLN A 97 0.65 -13.95 4.37
N LEU A 98 1.62 -13.90 3.47
CA LEU A 98 1.35 -13.63 2.06
C LEU A 98 1.03 -14.92 1.29
N LEU A 99 0.05 -14.80 0.39
CA LEU A 99 -0.22 -15.75 -0.68
C LEU A 99 0.26 -15.14 -1.99
N LEU A 100 1.35 -15.66 -2.54
CA LEU A 100 1.93 -15.17 -3.79
C LEU A 100 1.12 -15.67 -5.00
N PRO A 101 1.11 -14.93 -6.12
CA PRO A 101 0.51 -15.41 -7.36
C PRO A 101 1.25 -16.67 -7.88
N PRO A 102 0.66 -17.44 -8.78
CA PRO A 102 1.37 -18.51 -9.49
C PRO A 102 2.64 -18.00 -10.16
N LYS A 103 3.71 -18.80 -10.16
CA LYS A 103 4.97 -18.42 -10.82
C LYS A 103 4.78 -18.39 -12.33
N GLU A 104 5.02 -17.23 -12.91
CA GLU A 104 5.04 -17.01 -14.37
C GLU A 104 6.29 -16.21 -14.75
N ASP A 105 7.23 -16.87 -15.40
CA ASP A 105 8.46 -16.24 -15.84
C ASP A 105 8.22 -15.37 -17.09
N LYS A 106 9.00 -14.29 -17.22
CA LYS A 106 8.99 -13.47 -18.44
C LYS A 106 9.47 -14.31 -19.63
N THR A 107 8.73 -14.26 -20.72
CA THR A 107 9.17 -14.80 -22.00
C THR A 107 10.40 -14.03 -22.52
N GLU A 108 11.13 -14.58 -23.48
CA GLU A 108 12.28 -13.89 -24.08
C GLU A 108 11.86 -12.56 -24.72
N ALA A 109 10.73 -12.53 -25.42
CA ALA A 109 10.18 -11.30 -26.01
C ALA A 109 9.86 -10.23 -24.96
N GLN A 110 9.32 -10.62 -23.81
CA GLN A 110 9.04 -9.69 -22.70
C GLN A 110 10.33 -9.17 -22.06
N ARG A 111 11.34 -10.01 -21.90
CA ARG A 111 12.66 -9.59 -21.37
C ARG A 111 13.39 -8.61 -22.29
N LEU A 112 13.26 -8.79 -23.60
CA LEU A 112 13.89 -7.92 -24.61
C LEU A 112 13.09 -6.63 -24.88
N ASN A 113 11.83 -6.55 -24.42
CA ASN A 113 10.98 -5.38 -24.63
C ASN A 113 11.23 -4.33 -23.54
N PRO A 114 11.87 -3.18 -23.83
CA PRO A 114 12.13 -2.13 -22.85
C PRO A 114 10.84 -1.42 -22.37
N PHE A 115 9.73 -1.63 -23.04
CA PHE A 115 8.42 -1.09 -22.66
C PHE A 115 7.54 -2.10 -21.91
N PHE A 116 8.06 -3.31 -21.67
CA PHE A 116 7.32 -4.27 -20.85
C PHE A 116 7.07 -3.69 -19.45
N ARG A 117 5.85 -3.83 -18.97
CA ARG A 117 5.48 -3.50 -17.61
C ARG A 117 4.89 -4.73 -16.96
N GLU A 118 5.35 -5.02 -15.78
CA GLU A 118 4.80 -6.10 -14.96
C GLU A 118 3.34 -5.81 -14.61
N THR A 119 2.55 -6.85 -14.51
CA THR A 119 1.17 -6.76 -14.05
C THR A 119 1.15 -6.48 -12.57
N GLU A 120 0.65 -5.30 -12.17
CA GLU A 120 0.47 -4.98 -10.75
C GLU A 120 -0.63 -5.84 -10.14
N THR A 121 -0.28 -6.56 -9.08
CA THR A 121 -1.18 -7.48 -8.40
C THR A 121 -1.06 -7.33 -6.89
N GLN A 122 -2.17 -7.03 -6.22
CA GLN A 122 -2.20 -7.07 -4.77
C GLN A 122 -2.08 -8.51 -4.30
N VAL A 123 -1.12 -8.80 -3.41
CA VAL A 123 -0.98 -10.15 -2.85
C VAL A 123 -2.14 -10.48 -1.91
N GLY A 124 -2.53 -11.75 -1.88
CA GLY A 124 -3.42 -12.25 -0.83
C GLY A 124 -2.73 -12.18 0.53
N ILE A 125 -3.45 -11.77 1.57
CA ILE A 125 -2.97 -11.78 2.95
C ILE A 125 -3.93 -12.65 3.75
N LEU A 126 -3.43 -13.77 4.25
CA LEU A 126 -4.27 -14.80 4.87
C LEU A 126 -4.66 -14.49 6.32
N ASN A 127 -3.89 -13.66 7.01
CA ASN A 127 -4.09 -13.33 8.43
C ASN A 127 -4.59 -11.89 8.65
N VAL A 128 -5.30 -11.33 7.67
CA VAL A 128 -5.81 -9.96 7.74
C VAL A 128 -7.16 -9.93 8.48
N ASP A 129 -7.36 -8.96 9.35
CA ASP A 129 -8.64 -8.65 9.95
C ASP A 129 -9.28 -7.38 9.31
N LYS A 130 -10.52 -7.06 9.73
CA LYS A 130 -11.28 -5.92 9.17
C LYS A 130 -10.69 -4.56 9.51
N SER A 131 -9.79 -4.47 10.48
CA SER A 131 -9.09 -3.23 10.88
C SER A 131 -7.75 -3.07 10.18
N ASP A 132 -7.28 -4.09 9.45
CA ASP A 132 -6.02 -4.04 8.72
C ASP A 132 -6.11 -3.09 7.54
N ILE A 133 -5.03 -2.35 7.30
CA ILE A 133 -4.95 -1.34 6.25
C ILE A 133 -5.24 -1.91 4.85
N ASN A 134 -4.80 -3.13 4.56
CA ASN A 134 -5.04 -3.77 3.27
C ASN A 134 -6.53 -4.09 3.07
N PHE A 135 -7.22 -4.57 4.12
CA PHE A 135 -8.65 -4.80 4.08
C PHE A 135 -9.42 -3.47 3.92
N LEU A 136 -9.04 -2.45 4.68
CA LEU A 136 -9.67 -1.13 4.63
C LEU A 136 -9.56 -0.50 3.23
N ILE A 137 -8.35 -0.48 2.67
CA ILE A 137 -8.11 0.09 1.33
C ILE A 137 -8.87 -0.71 0.28
N ASN A 138 -8.78 -2.05 0.29
CA ASN A 138 -9.44 -2.87 -0.70
C ASN A 138 -10.97 -2.73 -0.65
N SER A 139 -11.55 -2.77 0.56
CA SER A 139 -13.00 -2.60 0.74
C SER A 139 -13.49 -1.21 0.33
N PHE A 140 -12.67 -0.18 0.54
CA PHE A 140 -12.96 1.18 0.11
C PHE A 140 -12.86 1.29 -1.41
N ASP A 141 -11.77 0.80 -2.02
CA ASP A 141 -11.54 0.91 -3.46
C ASP A 141 -12.60 0.19 -4.29
N LEU A 142 -13.08 -0.96 -3.85
CA LEU A 142 -14.19 -1.65 -4.51
C LEU A 142 -15.41 -0.72 -4.64
N LYS A 143 -15.84 -0.12 -3.53
CA LYS A 143 -17.01 0.79 -3.53
C LYS A 143 -16.73 2.10 -4.22
N PHE A 144 -15.55 2.67 -4.02
CA PHE A 144 -15.17 3.94 -4.64
C PHE A 144 -15.13 3.80 -6.17
N ASN A 145 -14.49 2.75 -6.69
CA ASN A 145 -14.32 2.57 -8.13
C ASN A 145 -15.66 2.31 -8.84
N GLU A 146 -16.54 1.47 -8.28
CA GLU A 146 -17.88 1.26 -8.83
C GLU A 146 -18.64 2.58 -9.03
N ASN A 147 -18.57 3.46 -8.03
CA ASN A 147 -19.26 4.75 -8.08
C ASN A 147 -18.51 5.80 -8.91
N PHE A 148 -17.17 5.75 -8.89
CA PHE A 148 -16.33 6.66 -9.67
C PHE A 148 -16.58 6.48 -11.17
N ASP A 149 -16.60 5.24 -11.65
CA ASP A 149 -16.85 4.93 -13.05
C ASP A 149 -18.24 5.43 -13.50
N GLN A 150 -19.26 5.23 -12.65
CA GLN A 150 -20.60 5.75 -12.93
C GLN A 150 -20.64 7.28 -13.00
N ILE A 151 -19.94 7.97 -12.09
CA ILE A 151 -19.84 9.44 -12.08
C ILE A 151 -19.13 9.95 -13.35
N VAL A 152 -18.01 9.32 -13.73
CA VAL A 152 -17.28 9.68 -14.94
C VAL A 152 -18.16 9.51 -16.18
N MET A 153 -18.88 8.40 -16.29
CA MET A 153 -19.81 8.13 -17.39
C MET A 153 -20.96 9.13 -17.43
N ASP A 154 -21.53 9.47 -16.29
CA ASP A 154 -22.61 10.48 -16.20
C ASP A 154 -22.11 11.89 -16.51
N ALA A 155 -20.89 12.21 -16.08
CA ALA A 155 -20.23 13.47 -16.47
C ALA A 155 -20.02 13.53 -18.01
N TYR A 156 -19.52 12.46 -18.61
CA TYR A 156 -19.31 12.37 -20.04
C TYR A 156 -20.62 12.53 -20.84
N LYS A 157 -21.71 11.88 -20.38
CA LYS A 157 -23.06 11.99 -20.98
C LYS A 157 -23.75 13.33 -20.74
N GLY A 158 -23.11 14.29 -20.09
CA GLY A 158 -23.64 15.64 -19.88
C GLY A 158 -24.71 15.75 -18.79
N LYS A 159 -24.90 14.75 -17.93
CA LYS A 159 -25.85 14.84 -16.81
C LYS A 159 -25.52 16.02 -15.90
N LYS A 160 -26.52 16.84 -15.59
CA LYS A 160 -26.33 18.11 -14.87
C LYS A 160 -26.13 17.97 -13.36
N SER A 161 -26.60 16.87 -12.74
CA SER A 161 -26.51 16.67 -11.28
C SER A 161 -25.66 15.45 -10.96
N LEU A 162 -24.39 15.66 -10.64
CA LEU A 162 -23.54 14.65 -10.01
C LEU A 162 -23.58 14.91 -8.51
N ASN A 163 -24.29 14.04 -7.77
CA ASN A 163 -24.38 14.22 -6.31
C ASN A 163 -23.17 13.57 -5.61
N ILE A 164 -22.01 14.18 -5.79
CA ILE A 164 -20.73 13.69 -5.22
C ILE A 164 -20.75 13.73 -3.72
N ASP A 165 -21.33 14.78 -3.12
CA ASP A 165 -21.37 14.91 -1.66
C ASP A 165 -22.20 13.79 -1.02
N SER A 166 -23.31 13.39 -1.63
CA SER A 166 -24.11 12.24 -1.16
C SER A 166 -23.33 10.95 -1.24
N LEU A 167 -22.57 10.74 -2.32
CA LEU A 167 -21.72 9.55 -2.46
C LEU A 167 -20.62 9.54 -1.40
N VAL A 168 -19.87 10.62 -1.27
CA VAL A 168 -18.81 10.75 -0.26
C VAL A 168 -19.37 10.47 1.14
N ASN A 169 -20.49 11.08 1.49
CA ASN A 169 -21.15 10.88 2.78
C ASN A 169 -21.59 9.42 2.99
N SER A 170 -22.09 8.74 1.95
CA SER A 170 -22.49 7.34 2.04
C SER A 170 -21.31 6.39 2.31
N ILE A 171 -20.16 6.67 1.69
CA ILE A 171 -18.93 5.91 1.90
C ILE A 171 -18.36 6.22 3.29
N GLU A 172 -18.24 7.53 3.65
CA GLU A 172 -17.70 7.97 4.94
C GLU A 172 -18.44 7.40 6.15
N ASN A 173 -19.76 7.26 6.07
CA ASN A 173 -20.56 6.66 7.14
C ASN A 173 -20.11 5.23 7.51
N GLN A 174 -19.49 4.50 6.62
CA GLN A 174 -19.00 3.14 6.86
C GLN A 174 -17.67 3.13 7.61
N TYR A 175 -16.87 4.18 7.42
CA TYR A 175 -15.52 4.28 7.97
C TYR A 175 -15.38 5.30 9.11
N LYS A 176 -16.49 5.90 9.57
CA LYS A 176 -16.50 6.96 10.60
C LYS A 176 -15.82 6.57 11.93
N ASN A 177 -15.79 5.26 12.22
CA ASN A 177 -15.16 4.75 13.46
C ASN A 177 -13.74 4.21 13.20
N THR A 178 -13.20 4.37 11.99
CA THR A 178 -11.84 3.90 11.67
C THR A 178 -10.84 4.98 12.04
N ASN A 179 -9.98 4.68 13.02
CA ASN A 179 -8.93 5.59 13.48
C ASN A 179 -7.56 5.14 12.93
N ASN A 180 -7.37 5.25 11.61
CA ASN A 180 -6.11 5.00 10.95
C ASN A 180 -5.77 6.20 10.07
N GLN A 181 -4.70 6.93 10.40
CA GLN A 181 -4.34 8.18 9.71
C GLN A 181 -4.03 7.95 8.24
N TYR A 182 -3.25 6.94 7.92
CA TYR A 182 -2.90 6.61 6.53
C TYR A 182 -4.16 6.35 5.68
N PHE A 183 -5.12 5.59 6.22
CA PHE A 183 -6.37 5.31 5.54
C PHE A 183 -7.22 6.57 5.36
N ASN A 184 -7.23 7.46 6.35
CA ASN A 184 -7.93 8.76 6.24
C ASN A 184 -7.33 9.61 5.13
N ASP A 185 -6.00 9.70 5.05
CA ASP A 185 -5.29 10.45 4.01
C ASP A 185 -5.49 9.83 2.63
N TYR A 186 -5.46 8.50 2.55
CA TYR A 186 -5.77 7.76 1.32
C TYR A 186 -7.17 8.09 0.78
N ARG A 187 -8.21 8.02 1.62
CA ARG A 187 -9.58 8.36 1.22
C ARG A 187 -9.71 9.82 0.78
N ASN A 188 -9.10 10.75 1.51
CA ASN A 188 -9.11 12.17 1.16
C ASN A 188 -8.48 12.43 -0.20
N TYR A 189 -7.37 11.76 -0.51
CA TYR A 189 -6.75 11.82 -1.83
C TYR A 189 -7.70 11.29 -2.92
N ARG A 190 -8.31 10.14 -2.72
CA ARG A 190 -9.27 9.54 -3.65
C ARG A 190 -10.49 10.46 -3.89
N TYR A 191 -11.03 11.10 -2.85
CA TYR A 191 -12.11 12.08 -2.99
C TYR A 191 -11.67 13.34 -3.73
N GLY A 192 -10.42 13.73 -3.62
CA GLY A 192 -9.84 14.82 -4.43
C GLY A 192 -9.97 14.57 -5.93
N LEU A 193 -9.81 13.32 -6.37
CA LEU A 193 -9.97 12.94 -7.78
C LEU A 193 -11.41 13.13 -8.27
N LEU A 194 -12.41 12.82 -7.46
CA LEU A 194 -13.83 13.08 -7.80
C LEU A 194 -14.10 14.56 -8.02
N LYS A 195 -13.53 15.42 -7.19
CA LYS A 195 -13.69 16.88 -7.32
C LYS A 195 -13.07 17.39 -8.62
N GLN A 196 -11.94 16.86 -9.04
CA GLN A 196 -11.31 17.23 -10.31
C GLN A 196 -12.21 16.94 -11.52
N VAL A 197 -12.85 15.78 -11.59
CA VAL A 197 -13.77 15.40 -12.68
C VAL A 197 -14.90 16.42 -12.83
N THR A 198 -15.41 16.96 -11.72
CA THR A 198 -16.50 17.97 -11.76
C THR A 198 -16.00 19.38 -12.05
N PHE A 199 -14.77 19.71 -11.68
CA PHE A 199 -14.19 21.03 -11.92
C PHE A 199 -13.93 21.26 -13.42
N TYR A 200 -13.40 20.26 -14.12
CA TYR A 200 -13.19 20.31 -15.56
C TYR A 200 -14.48 20.59 -16.34
N LYS A 201 -15.62 20.07 -15.87
CA LYS A 201 -16.91 20.31 -16.50
C LYS A 201 -17.41 21.74 -16.34
N LYS A 202 -17.15 22.39 -15.20
CA LYS A 202 -17.51 23.80 -14.99
C LYS A 202 -16.73 24.73 -15.92
N SER A 203 -15.46 24.46 -16.17
CA SER A 203 -14.62 25.28 -17.02
C SER A 203 -14.97 25.17 -18.51
N THR A 204 -15.37 23.96 -18.98
CA THR A 204 -15.78 23.78 -20.39
C THR A 204 -17.18 24.28 -20.69
N SER A 205 -18.06 24.47 -19.69
CA SER A 205 -19.41 25.05 -19.88
C SER A 205 -19.42 26.58 -19.88
N ILE A 206 -18.31 27.25 -19.55
CA ILE A 206 -18.17 28.71 -19.57
C ILE A 206 -17.59 29.20 -20.91
N SER A 207 -17.05 28.29 -21.73
CA SER A 207 -16.43 28.61 -23.02
C SER A 207 -17.35 28.36 -24.24
N ASN A 208 -18.64 28.11 -24.04
CA ASN A 208 -19.71 28.06 -25.05
C ASN A 208 -20.79 29.08 -24.67
#